data_395e2c6acfb9f6e26c8d86d45119bea0
#
_entry.id   395e2c6acfb9f6e26c8d86d45119bea0
#
_cell.length_a   1.000
_cell.length_b   1.000
_cell.length_c   1.000
_cell.angle_alpha   90.00
_cell.angle_beta   90.00
_cell.angle_gamma   90.00
#
_symmetry.space_group_name_H-M   'P 1'
#
loop_
_entity.id
_entity.type
_entity.pdbx_description
1 polymer ?
#
loop_
_entity_poly.entity_id
_entity_poly.type
_entity_poly.pdbx_seq_one_letter_code
_entity_poly.pdbx_strand_id
1 'polypeptide(L)'
;MPNERLKSLIEAEIPALREIRHDLHRHPELCFEERYTSGLVQRELRAAGIAFKAGLGKGTGIIAHLPATDPAGAKQMAVAFRADMDALPVVEQTGLPYASLTQGLMHACGHDGHTTMLLGAAKILAKMPRSRPVTFVFQPAEEGGGGADIMCREGALA
;
A
#
# COMPACT_ATOMS: atom_id res chain seq x y z
N MET A 1 -18.57 19.12 -10.27
CA MET A 1 -17.77 18.41 -11.31
C MET A 1 -17.06 17.23 -10.68
N PRO A 2 -16.94 16.04 -11.33
CA PRO A 2 -16.23 14.88 -10.73
C PRO A 2 -14.82 15.20 -10.27
N ASN A 3 -14.06 16.03 -10.98
CA ASN A 3 -12.71 16.45 -10.65
C ASN A 3 -12.62 17.26 -9.35
N GLU A 4 -13.59 18.09 -9.02
CA GLU A 4 -13.57 18.89 -7.77
C GLU A 4 -13.79 18.01 -6.55
N ARG A 5 -14.72 17.03 -6.65
CA ARG A 5 -14.92 16.05 -5.59
C ARG A 5 -13.66 15.20 -5.34
N LEU A 6 -13.02 14.74 -6.41
CA LEU A 6 -11.75 13.98 -6.28
C LEU A 6 -10.67 14.83 -5.62
N LYS A 7 -10.49 16.07 -6.05
CA LYS A 7 -9.53 17.01 -5.48
C LYS A 7 -9.78 17.22 -3.98
N SER A 8 -11.03 17.49 -3.59
CA SER A 8 -11.41 17.66 -2.19
C SER A 8 -11.14 16.42 -1.33
N LEU A 9 -11.40 15.21 -1.86
CA LEU A 9 -11.09 13.96 -1.17
C LEU A 9 -9.59 13.77 -1.00
N ILE A 10 -8.78 14.10 -2.01
CA ILE A 10 -7.32 14.04 -1.94
C ILE A 10 -6.81 15.02 -0.88
N GLU A 11 -7.22 16.28 -0.94
CA GLU A 11 -6.78 17.32 0.01
C GLU A 11 -7.13 16.95 1.46
N ALA A 12 -8.27 16.34 1.69
CA ALA A 12 -8.69 15.89 3.01
C ALA A 12 -7.86 14.71 3.57
N GLU A 13 -7.33 13.82 2.69
CA GLU A 13 -6.53 12.67 3.12
C GLU A 13 -5.03 13.01 3.29
N ILE A 14 -4.50 14.03 2.61
CA ILE A 14 -3.05 14.37 2.62
C ILE A 14 -2.45 14.48 4.02
N PRO A 15 -3.06 15.16 5.01
CA PRO A 15 -2.45 15.27 6.34
C PRO A 15 -2.23 13.89 6.99
N ALA A 16 -3.22 13.01 6.96
CA ALA A 16 -3.12 11.66 7.52
C ALA A 16 -2.13 10.79 6.74
N LEU A 17 -2.12 10.88 5.41
CA LEU A 17 -1.18 10.16 4.56
C LEU A 17 0.27 10.60 4.81
N ARG A 18 0.51 11.89 5.08
CA ARG A 18 1.85 12.37 5.44
C ARG A 18 2.35 11.72 6.73
N GLU A 19 1.51 11.64 7.75
CA GLU A 19 1.86 10.98 9.01
C GLU A 19 2.11 9.48 8.82
N ILE A 20 1.29 8.80 8.01
CA ILE A 20 1.49 7.40 7.64
C ILE A 20 2.86 7.22 6.95
N ARG A 21 3.19 8.07 5.99
CA ARG A 21 4.48 8.00 5.31
C ARG A 21 5.65 8.21 6.27
N HIS A 22 5.56 9.22 7.15
CA HIS A 22 6.61 9.49 8.13
C HIS A 22 6.76 8.33 9.13
N ASP A 23 5.66 7.69 9.50
CA ASP A 23 5.65 6.53 10.39
C ASP A 23 6.32 5.31 9.72
N LEU A 24 5.98 5.00 8.48
CA LEU A 24 6.64 3.96 7.69
C LEU A 24 8.13 4.24 7.52
N HIS A 25 8.50 5.49 7.21
CA HIS A 25 9.90 5.89 7.03
C HIS A 25 10.74 5.68 8.29
N ARG A 26 10.15 5.88 9.48
CA ARG A 26 10.81 5.61 10.77
C ARG A 26 11.02 4.12 11.05
N HIS A 27 10.22 3.24 10.43
CA HIS A 27 10.19 1.81 10.71
C HIS A 27 10.48 0.99 9.46
N PRO A 28 11.66 1.20 8.81
CA PRO A 28 12.03 0.43 7.62
C PRO A 28 12.29 -1.03 7.97
N GLU A 29 11.81 -1.93 7.13
CA GLU A 29 11.95 -3.37 7.28
C GLU A 29 12.46 -3.98 5.98
N LEU A 30 13.31 -5.01 6.06
CA LEU A 30 13.89 -5.69 4.90
C LEU A 30 12.91 -6.68 4.28
N CYS A 31 13.30 -7.19 3.10
CA CYS A 31 12.59 -8.22 2.34
C CYS A 31 12.01 -9.34 3.22
N PHE A 32 10.70 -9.57 3.15
CA PHE A 32 9.92 -10.54 3.91
C PHE A 32 9.85 -10.32 5.43
N GLU A 33 10.39 -9.21 5.92
CA GLU A 33 10.34 -8.83 7.34
C GLU A 33 9.37 -7.66 7.59
N GLU A 34 8.63 -7.20 6.59
CA GLU A 34 7.77 -6.01 6.58
C GLU A 34 6.51 -6.19 7.45
N ARG A 35 6.69 -6.62 8.71
CA ARG A 35 5.59 -6.94 9.63
C ARG A 35 4.89 -5.70 10.14
N TYR A 36 5.66 -4.67 10.49
CA TYR A 36 5.13 -3.37 10.92
C TYR A 36 4.36 -2.72 9.78
N THR A 37 4.98 -2.63 8.61
CA THR A 37 4.39 -2.08 7.39
C THR A 37 3.11 -2.80 7.01
N SER A 38 3.13 -4.14 6.97
CA SER A 38 1.95 -4.97 6.70
C SER A 38 0.84 -4.73 7.74
N GLY A 39 1.21 -4.68 9.03
CA GLY A 39 0.27 -4.40 10.11
C GLY A 39 -0.39 -3.04 10.00
N LEU A 40 0.38 -2.00 9.63
CA LEU A 40 -0.12 -0.65 9.38
C LEU A 40 -1.10 -0.64 8.21
N VAL A 41 -0.73 -1.24 7.07
CA VAL A 41 -1.60 -1.34 5.88
C VAL A 41 -2.92 -2.04 6.22
N GLN A 42 -2.88 -3.16 6.94
CA GLN A 42 -4.08 -3.88 7.38
C GLN A 42 -4.98 -3.03 8.28
N ARG A 43 -4.41 -2.26 9.19
CA ARG A 43 -5.15 -1.35 10.07
C ARG A 43 -5.87 -0.28 9.27
N GLU A 44 -5.18 0.37 8.33
CA GLU A 44 -5.74 1.43 7.49
C GLU A 44 -6.85 0.92 6.55
N LEU A 45 -6.66 -0.27 5.95
CA LEU A 45 -7.67 -0.90 5.10
C LEU A 45 -8.93 -1.26 5.90
N ARG A 46 -8.78 -1.81 7.14
CA ARG A 46 -9.90 -2.09 8.04
C ARG A 46 -10.66 -0.82 8.39
N ALA A 47 -9.94 0.23 8.77
CA ALA A 47 -10.55 1.52 9.12
C ALA A 47 -11.34 2.13 7.95
N ALA A 48 -10.90 1.88 6.72
CA ALA A 48 -11.59 2.31 5.50
C ALA A 48 -12.73 1.36 5.04
N GLY A 49 -12.97 0.24 5.75
CA GLY A 49 -13.98 -0.75 5.38
C GLY A 49 -13.65 -1.53 4.11
N ILE A 50 -12.37 -1.65 3.75
CA ILE A 50 -11.91 -2.31 2.52
C ILE A 50 -11.58 -3.77 2.83
N ALA A 51 -12.19 -4.71 2.10
CA ALA A 51 -11.89 -6.13 2.22
C ALA A 51 -10.48 -6.44 1.70
N PHE A 52 -9.75 -7.29 2.42
CA PHE A 52 -8.40 -7.70 2.03
C PHE A 52 -8.07 -9.12 2.49
N LYS A 53 -7.08 -9.73 1.82
CA LYS A 53 -6.39 -10.94 2.22
C LYS A 53 -4.94 -10.58 2.53
N ALA A 54 -4.47 -10.91 3.72
CA ALA A 54 -3.08 -10.75 4.15
C ALA A 54 -2.39 -12.11 4.27
N GLY A 55 -1.07 -12.08 4.49
CA GLY A 55 -0.27 -13.29 4.70
C GLY A 55 0.26 -13.91 3.42
N LEU A 56 0.21 -13.19 2.30
CA LEU A 56 0.84 -13.57 1.04
C LEU A 56 2.34 -13.20 1.05
N GLY A 57 3.10 -13.72 0.07
CA GLY A 57 4.51 -13.37 -0.09
C GLY A 57 5.33 -13.69 1.17
N LYS A 58 5.24 -14.92 1.67
CA LYS A 58 5.86 -15.39 2.93
C LYS A 58 5.32 -14.70 4.20
N GLY A 59 4.15 -14.09 4.15
CA GLY A 59 3.45 -13.64 5.34
C GLY A 59 3.21 -12.13 5.47
N THR A 60 3.86 -11.29 4.68
CA THR A 60 3.75 -9.82 4.80
C THR A 60 2.94 -9.16 3.69
N GLY A 61 2.77 -9.84 2.54
CA GLY A 61 2.01 -9.34 1.40
C GLY A 61 0.50 -9.26 1.63
N ILE A 62 -0.13 -8.28 0.99
CA ILE A 62 -1.57 -8.02 1.12
C ILE A 62 -2.18 -7.77 -0.25
N ILE A 63 -3.40 -8.29 -0.45
CA ILE A 63 -4.26 -7.91 -1.56
C ILE A 63 -5.58 -7.38 -1.00
N ALA A 64 -5.97 -6.19 -1.44
CA ALA A 64 -7.24 -5.59 -1.09
C ALA A 64 -8.11 -5.42 -2.34
N HIS A 65 -9.42 -5.44 -2.16
CA HIS A 65 -10.36 -5.42 -3.27
C HIS A 65 -11.52 -4.47 -3.00
N LEU A 66 -11.84 -3.64 -3.99
CA LEU A 66 -13.05 -2.84 -4.04
C LEU A 66 -13.89 -3.32 -5.23
N PRO A 67 -15.12 -3.80 -5.00
CA PRO A 67 -16.03 -4.16 -6.07
C PRO A 67 -16.46 -2.92 -6.87
N ALA A 68 -16.93 -3.11 -8.11
CA ALA A 68 -17.63 -2.06 -8.82
C ALA A 68 -18.86 -1.61 -8.01
N THR A 69 -19.21 -0.32 -8.08
CA THR A 69 -20.44 0.20 -7.49
C THR A 69 -21.64 0.08 -8.43
N ASP A 70 -21.35 -0.09 -9.72
CA ASP A 70 -22.34 -0.35 -10.75
C ASP A 70 -22.42 -1.86 -11.01
N PRO A 71 -23.61 -2.49 -10.92
CA PRO A 71 -23.81 -3.92 -11.23
C PRO A 71 -23.32 -4.32 -12.63
N ALA A 72 -23.44 -3.45 -13.64
CA ALA A 72 -22.93 -3.70 -14.98
C ALA A 72 -21.40 -3.79 -15.01
N GLY A 73 -20.74 -3.09 -14.13
CA GLY A 73 -19.28 -3.09 -14.00
C GLY A 73 -18.72 -4.29 -13.26
N ALA A 74 -19.53 -5.02 -12.50
CA ALA A 74 -19.09 -6.14 -11.67
C ALA A 74 -18.47 -7.29 -12.48
N LYS A 75 -18.81 -7.41 -13.76
CA LYS A 75 -18.30 -8.42 -14.70
C LYS A 75 -17.09 -7.94 -15.51
N GLN A 76 -16.67 -6.69 -15.34
CA GLN A 76 -15.50 -6.17 -16.05
C GLN A 76 -14.22 -6.64 -15.38
N MET A 77 -13.14 -6.70 -16.16
CA MET A 77 -11.80 -6.94 -15.60
C MET A 77 -11.46 -5.87 -14.57
N ALA A 78 -10.90 -6.30 -13.44
CA ALA A 78 -10.40 -5.40 -12.42
C ALA A 78 -9.20 -4.59 -12.93
N VAL A 79 -9.07 -3.36 -12.44
CA VAL A 79 -7.82 -2.59 -12.54
C VAL A 79 -7.01 -2.89 -11.29
N ALA A 80 -5.75 -3.27 -11.47
CA ALA A 80 -4.83 -3.51 -10.36
C ALA A 80 -3.83 -2.36 -10.22
N PHE A 81 -3.63 -1.92 -8.98
CA PHE A 81 -2.55 -1.01 -8.58
C PHE A 81 -1.60 -1.75 -7.63
N ARG A 82 -0.31 -1.47 -7.74
CA ARG A 82 0.72 -2.13 -6.96
C ARG A 82 1.62 -1.12 -6.27
N ALA A 83 2.00 -1.40 -5.03
CA ALA A 83 3.09 -0.78 -4.30
C ALA A 83 3.96 -1.85 -3.64
N ASP A 84 5.24 -1.57 -3.55
CA ASP A 84 6.22 -2.32 -2.79
C ASP A 84 6.30 -1.80 -1.35
N MET A 85 6.89 -2.62 -0.44
CA MET A 85 6.84 -2.32 1.00
C MET A 85 8.21 -2.38 1.69
N ASP A 86 9.19 -3.06 1.10
CA ASP A 86 10.49 -3.31 1.71
C ASP A 86 11.43 -2.09 1.67
N ALA A 87 12.38 -2.07 2.58
CA ALA A 87 13.44 -1.08 2.69
C ALA A 87 14.81 -1.69 2.34
N LEU A 88 15.85 -0.87 2.39
CA LEU A 88 17.21 -1.25 2.05
C LEU A 88 18.14 -1.23 3.27
N PRO A 89 19.21 -2.08 3.28
CA PRO A 89 20.26 -2.05 4.29
C PRO A 89 21.21 -0.86 4.06
N VAL A 90 20.70 0.36 4.23
CA VAL A 90 21.39 1.63 4.00
C VAL A 90 21.36 2.46 5.28
N VAL A 91 22.49 3.05 5.64
CA VAL A 91 22.56 4.02 6.76
C VAL A 91 21.97 5.34 6.31
N GLU A 92 20.90 5.76 6.95
CA GLU A 92 20.28 7.06 6.64
C GLU A 92 21.14 8.21 7.16
N GLN A 93 21.35 9.23 6.31
CA GLN A 93 22.13 10.44 6.60
C GLN A 93 21.33 11.72 6.31
N THR A 94 20.01 11.63 6.22
CA THR A 94 19.15 12.76 5.83
C THR A 94 19.02 13.84 6.90
N GLY A 95 19.13 13.49 8.18
CA GLY A 95 18.89 14.38 9.31
C GLY A 95 17.42 14.84 9.44
N LEU A 96 16.49 14.14 8.78
CA LEU A 96 15.07 14.47 8.83
C LEU A 96 14.46 14.16 10.20
N PRO A 97 13.44 14.92 10.66
CA PRO A 97 12.78 14.66 11.95
C PRO A 97 12.02 13.33 11.99
N TYR A 98 11.84 12.68 10.86
CA TYR A 98 11.22 11.36 10.71
C TYR A 98 12.19 10.33 10.12
N ALA A 99 13.49 10.54 10.26
CA ALA A 99 14.50 9.58 9.85
C ALA A 99 14.30 8.21 10.51
N SER A 100 14.85 7.17 9.90
CA SER A 100 14.81 5.79 10.39
C SER A 100 15.21 5.67 11.86
N LEU A 101 14.43 4.94 12.63
CA LEU A 101 14.75 4.56 14.00
C LEU A 101 15.59 3.27 14.07
N THR A 102 15.78 2.59 12.94
CA THR A 102 16.53 1.34 12.83
C THR A 102 17.88 1.63 12.17
N GLN A 103 18.95 1.58 12.97
CA GLN A 103 20.30 1.82 12.46
C GLN A 103 20.63 0.86 11.32
N GLY A 104 21.12 1.38 10.21
CA GLY A 104 21.53 0.59 9.04
C GLY A 104 20.39 0.23 8.09
N LEU A 105 19.16 0.65 8.35
CA LEU A 105 18.03 0.48 7.44
C LEU A 105 17.42 1.82 7.05
N MET A 106 16.98 1.94 5.79
CA MET A 106 16.34 3.15 5.27
C MET A 106 15.40 2.82 4.12
N HIS A 107 14.27 3.52 4.02
CA HIS A 107 13.44 3.56 2.82
C HIS A 107 14.08 4.42 1.72
N ALA A 108 15.26 4.00 1.22
CA ALA A 108 16.02 4.77 0.25
C ALA A 108 15.43 4.71 -1.18
N CYS A 109 14.62 3.70 -1.51
CA CYS A 109 13.89 3.59 -2.78
C CYS A 109 12.49 4.25 -2.75
N GLY A 110 12.04 4.75 -1.59
CA GLY A 110 10.76 5.46 -1.50
C GLY A 110 9.52 4.56 -1.41
N HIS A 111 9.68 3.28 -1.07
CA HIS A 111 8.57 2.32 -0.93
C HIS A 111 7.59 2.71 0.20
N ASP A 112 8.02 3.45 1.21
CA ASP A 112 7.17 4.14 2.19
C ASP A 112 6.16 5.09 1.52
N GLY A 113 6.62 5.84 0.51
CA GLY A 113 5.81 6.71 -0.32
C GLY A 113 4.86 5.91 -1.22
N HIS A 114 5.34 4.85 -1.88
CA HIS A 114 4.52 3.99 -2.73
C HIS A 114 3.38 3.33 -1.93
N THR A 115 3.69 2.72 -0.80
CA THR A 115 2.69 2.13 0.12
C THR A 115 1.66 3.17 0.56
N THR A 116 2.12 4.36 0.96
CA THR A 116 1.24 5.45 1.40
C THR A 116 0.32 5.94 0.28
N MET A 117 0.86 6.13 -0.93
CA MET A 117 0.06 6.56 -2.09
C MET A 117 -1.00 5.51 -2.45
N LEU A 118 -0.65 4.23 -2.40
CA LEU A 118 -1.59 3.15 -2.67
C LEU A 118 -2.72 3.08 -1.63
N LEU A 119 -2.40 3.25 -0.34
CA LEU A 119 -3.39 3.39 0.73
C LEU A 119 -4.30 4.58 0.50
N GLY A 120 -3.74 5.73 0.14
CA GLY A 120 -4.52 6.93 -0.19
C GLY A 120 -5.48 6.70 -1.35
N ALA A 121 -5.00 6.07 -2.43
CA ALA A 121 -5.83 5.72 -3.57
C ALA A 121 -6.97 4.77 -3.16
N ALA A 122 -6.69 3.75 -2.35
CA ALA A 122 -7.69 2.82 -1.86
C ALA A 122 -8.77 3.52 -1.02
N LYS A 123 -8.37 4.36 -0.06
CA LYS A 123 -9.28 5.14 0.80
C LYS A 123 -10.17 6.11 0.01
N ILE A 124 -9.61 6.77 -1.00
CA ILE A 124 -10.34 7.71 -1.85
C ILE A 124 -11.30 6.96 -2.77
N LEU A 125 -10.82 5.91 -3.44
CA LEU A 125 -11.66 5.10 -4.33
C LEU A 125 -12.80 4.41 -3.58
N ALA A 126 -12.62 4.03 -2.31
CA ALA A 126 -13.71 3.50 -1.50
C ALA A 126 -14.90 4.48 -1.36
N LYS A 127 -14.63 5.79 -1.40
CA LYS A 127 -15.62 6.87 -1.28
C LYS A 127 -16.20 7.32 -2.62
N MET A 128 -15.76 6.73 -3.74
CA MET A 128 -16.14 7.14 -5.10
C MET A 128 -16.92 6.05 -5.84
N PRO A 129 -17.79 6.43 -6.79
CA PRO A 129 -18.37 5.47 -7.74
C PRO A 129 -17.27 4.80 -8.57
N ARG A 130 -17.42 3.50 -8.81
CA ARG A 130 -16.47 2.68 -9.60
C ARG A 130 -17.22 1.90 -10.66
N SER A 131 -16.84 2.11 -11.92
CA SER A 131 -17.42 1.41 -13.07
C SER A 131 -16.85 -0.01 -13.26
N ARG A 132 -15.79 -0.37 -12.53
CA ARG A 132 -15.16 -1.70 -12.54
C ARG A 132 -14.55 -2.01 -11.19
N PRO A 133 -14.26 -3.28 -10.87
CA PRO A 133 -13.53 -3.65 -9.67
C PRO A 133 -12.11 -3.08 -9.67
N VAL A 134 -11.58 -2.83 -8.46
CA VAL A 134 -10.20 -2.36 -8.27
C VAL A 134 -9.51 -3.26 -7.26
N THR A 135 -8.29 -3.69 -7.60
CA THR A 135 -7.43 -4.49 -6.75
C THR A 135 -6.20 -3.67 -6.35
N PHE A 136 -5.80 -3.75 -5.09
CA PHE A 136 -4.60 -3.11 -4.55
C PHE A 136 -3.65 -4.18 -4.06
N VAL A 137 -2.43 -4.19 -4.58
CA VAL A 137 -1.40 -5.17 -4.25
C VAL A 137 -0.29 -4.48 -3.46
N PHE A 138 -0.16 -4.81 -2.20
CA PHE A 138 0.96 -4.40 -1.36
C PHE A 138 1.97 -5.54 -1.35
N GLN A 139 3.03 -5.36 -2.11
CA GLN A 139 4.01 -6.41 -2.41
C GLN A 139 5.21 -6.32 -1.48
N PRO A 140 5.60 -7.40 -0.80
CA PRO A 140 6.86 -7.46 -0.07
C PRO A 140 8.03 -7.75 -1.00
N ALA A 141 9.25 -7.55 -0.52
CA ALA A 141 10.48 -8.05 -1.08
C ALA A 141 10.70 -7.76 -2.58
N GLU A 142 10.58 -6.48 -2.94
CA GLU A 142 10.88 -6.01 -4.29
C GLU A 142 12.39 -6.02 -4.54
N GLU A 143 13.17 -5.60 -3.56
CA GLU A 143 14.62 -5.43 -3.61
C GLU A 143 15.36 -6.79 -3.56
N GLY A 144 15.17 -7.59 -4.61
CA GLY A 144 15.89 -8.87 -4.80
C GLY A 144 15.25 -10.09 -4.16
N GLY A 145 14.17 -9.96 -3.38
CA GLY A 145 13.53 -11.10 -2.72
C GLY A 145 12.53 -11.89 -3.58
N GLY A 146 12.10 -11.34 -4.73
CA GLY A 146 11.13 -11.99 -5.63
C GLY A 146 9.73 -12.10 -5.05
N GLY A 147 9.32 -11.17 -4.19
CA GLY A 147 8.02 -11.19 -3.51
C GLY A 147 6.83 -11.26 -4.45
N ALA A 148 6.91 -10.59 -5.61
CA ALA A 148 5.86 -10.65 -6.64
C ALA A 148 5.63 -12.07 -7.16
N ASP A 149 6.70 -12.79 -7.52
CA ASP A 149 6.63 -14.16 -8.02
C ASP A 149 6.00 -15.10 -6.97
N ILE A 150 6.40 -14.96 -5.71
CA ILE A 150 5.84 -15.74 -4.60
C ILE A 150 4.35 -15.44 -4.43
N MET A 151 3.94 -14.17 -4.39
CA MET A 151 2.54 -13.79 -4.29
C MET A 151 1.71 -14.34 -5.45
N CYS A 152 2.24 -14.31 -6.68
CA CYS A 152 1.55 -14.90 -7.85
C CYS A 152 1.35 -16.40 -7.71
N ARG A 153 2.38 -17.14 -7.26
CA ARG A 153 2.27 -18.60 -6.99
C ARG A 153 1.28 -18.93 -5.87
N GLU A 154 1.11 -18.02 -4.91
CA GLU A 154 0.12 -18.12 -3.83
C GLU A 154 -1.31 -17.71 -4.27
N GLY A 155 -1.51 -17.42 -5.55
CA GLY A 155 -2.82 -17.10 -6.14
C GLY A 155 -3.25 -15.65 -5.93
N ALA A 156 -2.30 -14.71 -5.84
CA ALA A 156 -2.59 -13.31 -5.65
C ALA A 156 -3.42 -12.69 -6.79
N LEU A 157 -3.29 -13.20 -8.00
CA LEU A 157 -3.96 -12.69 -9.21
C LEU A 157 -4.93 -13.72 -9.82
N ALA A 158 -5.29 -14.77 -9.09
CA ALA A 158 -6.20 -15.84 -9.54
C ALA A 158 -7.66 -15.46 -9.33
#